data_958fd48f95ce86de36f3b14245a3bdb6
#
_entry.id   958fd48f95ce86de36f3b14245a3bdb6
#
_cell.length_a   1.000
_cell.length_b   1.000
_cell.length_c   1.000
_cell.angle_alpha   90.00
_cell.angle_beta   90.00
_cell.angle_gamma   90.00
#
_symmetry.space_group_name_H-M   'P 1'
#
loop_
_entity.id
_entity.type
_entity.pdbx_description
1 polymer ?
#
loop_
_entity_poly.entity_id
_entity_poly.type
_entity_poly.pdbx_seq_one_letter_code
_entity_poly.pdbx_strand_id
1 'polypeptide(L)'
;MKTLLTIDWDFFVPENLTLDMGHKEAPFFINEMWAIRTLSNPDLKSILKTNSLEKSFWSWIKSKGFQFSLDTPVTITESHLHAINIPADKIYSFDAHSDLGYHIEFNNLKQLLAAYQTLDCGNWLGYQALKGADVTVVWSPNTNEDHNHFEKILEWIPNAKILHQASLDTEPRPIDHIHLCRSGAWTPPWLDKKFFRLFKDFKNINCNIEPRKFHINKNNDFMKMAQSQVSATK
;
A
#
# COMPACT_ATOMS: atom_id res chain seq x y z
N MET A 1 0.69 23.56 -9.58
CA MET A 1 1.24 22.39 -8.88
C MET A 1 0.09 21.51 -8.46
N LYS A 2 0.05 20.28 -8.96
CA LYS A 2 -1.00 19.30 -8.64
C LYS A 2 -0.53 18.41 -7.49
N THR A 3 -1.40 18.20 -6.51
CA THR A 3 -1.10 17.40 -5.32
C THR A 3 -1.95 16.13 -5.30
N LEU A 4 -1.29 14.99 -5.23
CA LEU A 4 -1.89 13.68 -5.06
C LEU A 4 -1.78 13.24 -3.58
N LEU A 5 -2.89 12.81 -3.03
CA LEU A 5 -2.93 12.03 -1.79
C LEU A 5 -3.17 10.58 -2.17
N THR A 6 -2.22 9.70 -1.90
CA THR A 6 -2.38 8.27 -2.11
C THR A 6 -2.37 7.53 -0.78
N ILE A 7 -3.25 6.53 -0.65
CA ILE A 7 -3.39 5.72 0.56
C ILE A 7 -3.39 4.26 0.14
N ASP A 8 -2.38 3.52 0.59
CA ASP A 8 -2.42 2.07 0.53
C ASP A 8 -3.24 1.53 1.70
N TRP A 9 -4.11 0.54 1.44
CA TRP A 9 -4.97 -0.01 2.48
C TRP A 9 -4.20 -0.75 3.57
N ASP A 10 -3.02 -1.25 3.28
CA ASP A 10 -2.14 -1.90 4.25
C ASP A 10 -1.62 -0.93 5.33
N PHE A 11 -1.64 0.40 5.08
CA PHE A 11 -1.41 1.41 6.11
C PHE A 11 -2.22 1.17 7.38
N PHE A 12 -3.40 0.57 7.27
CA PHE A 12 -4.28 0.27 8.40
C PHE A 12 -4.16 -1.14 8.94
N VAL A 13 -3.43 -2.02 8.27
CA VAL A 13 -3.34 -3.44 8.58
C VAL A 13 -1.96 -3.75 9.17
N PRO A 14 -1.85 -4.51 10.28
CA PRO A 14 -0.54 -4.91 10.78
C PRO A 14 0.19 -5.77 9.75
N GLU A 15 1.43 -5.45 9.49
CA GLU A 15 2.32 -6.24 8.67
C GLU A 15 2.85 -7.45 9.47
N ASN A 16 2.03 -8.47 9.61
CA ASN A 16 2.39 -9.68 10.35
C ASN A 16 2.06 -10.91 9.50
N LEU A 17 2.75 -11.02 8.36
CA LEU A 17 2.59 -12.14 7.45
C LEU A 17 3.67 -13.18 7.74
N THR A 18 3.26 -14.29 8.34
CA THR A 18 4.15 -15.44 8.61
C THR A 18 4.55 -16.21 7.35
N LEU A 19 3.94 -15.92 6.21
CA LEU A 19 4.27 -16.50 4.91
C LEU A 19 4.42 -15.37 3.89
N ASP A 20 5.65 -15.02 3.61
CA ASP A 20 5.98 -14.23 2.44
C ASP A 20 5.88 -15.12 1.18
N MET A 21 4.83 -14.90 0.39
CA MET A 21 4.62 -15.60 -0.89
C MET A 21 5.23 -14.82 -2.07
N GLY A 22 6.12 -13.85 -1.78
CA GLY A 22 6.71 -12.95 -2.77
C GLY A 22 5.81 -11.78 -3.16
N HIS A 23 6.43 -10.72 -3.64
CA HIS A 23 5.85 -9.42 -3.97
C HIS A 23 5.02 -9.40 -5.27
N LYS A 24 4.36 -10.51 -5.65
CA LYS A 24 3.62 -10.56 -6.91
C LYS A 24 2.15 -10.24 -6.68
N GLU A 25 1.76 -9.06 -7.07
CA GLU A 25 0.37 -8.64 -7.21
C GLU A 25 -0.26 -9.31 -8.46
N ALA A 26 -0.41 -10.63 -8.44
CA ALA A 26 -1.09 -11.35 -9.51
C ALA A 26 -2.58 -11.47 -9.16
N PRO A 27 -3.49 -10.68 -9.75
CA PRO A 27 -4.89 -10.62 -9.35
C PRO A 27 -5.60 -11.95 -9.37
N PHE A 28 -5.24 -12.83 -10.32
CA PHE A 28 -5.81 -14.18 -10.45
C PHE A 28 -5.38 -15.13 -9.32
N PHE A 29 -4.35 -14.79 -8.56
CA PHE A 29 -3.79 -15.65 -7.52
C PHE A 29 -4.04 -15.15 -6.09
N ILE A 30 -4.53 -13.92 -5.93
CA ILE A 30 -4.69 -13.28 -4.61
C ILE A 30 -5.61 -14.09 -3.69
N ASN A 31 -6.72 -14.62 -4.19
CA ASN A 31 -7.66 -15.39 -3.38
C ASN A 31 -7.06 -16.72 -2.89
N GLU A 32 -6.35 -17.42 -3.76
CA GLU A 32 -5.65 -18.67 -3.46
C GLU A 32 -4.54 -18.43 -2.43
N MET A 33 -3.78 -17.37 -2.60
CA MET A 33 -2.73 -16.96 -1.67
C MET A 33 -3.30 -16.70 -0.26
N TRP A 34 -4.40 -15.97 -0.16
CA TRP A 34 -5.06 -15.74 1.13
C TRP A 34 -5.69 -16.99 1.72
N ALA A 35 -6.18 -17.93 0.88
CA ALA A 35 -6.65 -19.20 1.33
C ALA A 35 -5.52 -20.06 1.92
N ILE A 36 -4.34 -20.10 1.27
CA ILE A 36 -3.16 -20.79 1.78
C ILE A 36 -2.70 -20.16 3.11
N ARG A 37 -2.55 -18.85 3.17
CA ARG A 37 -2.17 -18.12 4.40
C ARG A 37 -3.10 -18.44 5.56
N THR A 38 -4.42 -18.47 5.31
CA THR A 38 -5.43 -18.76 6.34
C THR A 38 -5.40 -20.22 6.80
N LEU A 39 -5.09 -21.15 5.89
CA LEU A 39 -4.96 -22.57 6.24
C LEU A 39 -3.68 -22.84 7.03
N SER A 40 -2.59 -22.14 6.71
CA SER A 40 -1.31 -22.25 7.40
C SER A 40 -1.35 -21.59 8.79
N ASN A 41 -2.15 -20.54 8.93
CA ASN A 41 -2.37 -19.86 10.21
C ASN A 41 -3.88 -19.61 10.41
N PRO A 42 -4.60 -20.49 11.11
CA PRO A 42 -6.04 -20.34 11.37
C PRO A 42 -6.41 -19.09 12.16
N ASP A 43 -5.47 -18.56 12.94
CA ASP A 43 -5.67 -17.36 13.78
C ASP A 43 -5.54 -16.04 12.97
N LEU A 44 -5.15 -16.13 11.70
CA LEU A 44 -4.85 -14.96 10.87
C LEU A 44 -6.00 -13.95 10.83
N LYS A 45 -7.27 -14.42 10.78
CA LYS A 45 -8.45 -13.56 10.83
C LYS A 45 -8.60 -12.79 12.14
N SER A 46 -8.09 -13.33 13.24
CA SER A 46 -8.12 -12.67 14.54
C SER A 46 -7.00 -11.65 14.69
N ILE A 47 -5.87 -11.88 14.02
CA ILE A 47 -4.65 -11.07 14.07
C ILE A 47 -4.75 -9.89 13.10
N LEU A 48 -5.07 -10.16 11.83
CA LEU A 48 -5.15 -9.14 10.79
C LEU A 48 -6.47 -8.38 10.84
N LYS A 49 -6.45 -7.30 11.62
CA LYS A 49 -7.54 -6.34 11.76
C LYS A 49 -7.01 -4.95 11.47
N THR A 50 -7.85 -4.07 10.94
CA THR A 50 -7.49 -2.67 10.80
C THR A 50 -7.26 -2.03 12.16
N ASN A 51 -6.32 -1.09 12.25
CA ASN A 51 -6.13 -0.26 13.43
C ASN A 51 -7.33 0.70 13.64
N SER A 52 -7.37 1.37 14.79
CA SER A 52 -8.48 2.27 15.15
C SER A 52 -8.57 3.52 14.27
N LEU A 53 -7.47 3.94 13.67
CA LEU A 53 -7.40 5.12 12.81
C LEU A 53 -8.28 4.98 11.55
N GLU A 54 -8.48 3.76 11.04
CA GLU A 54 -9.32 3.50 9.86
C GLU A 54 -10.67 4.21 9.95
N LYS A 55 -11.30 4.22 11.13
CA LYS A 55 -12.63 4.79 11.31
C LYS A 55 -12.66 6.32 11.31
N SER A 56 -11.57 6.96 11.72
CA SER A 56 -11.45 8.41 11.87
C SER A 56 -10.45 9.03 10.89
N PHE A 57 -9.96 8.26 9.93
CA PHE A 57 -8.85 8.68 9.07
C PHE A 57 -9.09 10.02 8.37
N TRP A 58 -10.25 10.21 7.75
CA TRP A 58 -10.54 11.46 7.05
C TRP A 58 -10.61 12.68 7.97
N SER A 59 -11.12 12.51 9.19
CA SER A 59 -11.12 13.59 10.18
C SER A 59 -9.72 13.87 10.69
N TRP A 60 -8.95 12.81 10.94
CA TRP A 60 -7.58 12.94 11.40
C TRP A 60 -6.70 13.60 10.35
N ILE A 61 -6.75 13.18 9.07
CA ILE A 61 -5.92 13.75 8.02
C ILE A 61 -6.27 15.23 7.75
N LYS A 62 -7.55 15.60 7.85
CA LYS A 62 -7.98 17.01 7.81
C LYS A 62 -7.38 17.83 8.97
N SER A 63 -7.31 17.25 10.17
CA SER A 63 -6.67 17.90 11.32
C SER A 63 -5.15 18.09 11.13
N LYS A 64 -4.55 17.35 10.19
CA LYS A 64 -3.16 17.46 9.75
C LYS A 64 -2.99 18.40 8.54
N GLY A 65 -3.94 19.28 8.27
CA GLY A 65 -3.87 20.30 7.24
C GLY A 65 -4.24 19.85 5.82
N PHE A 66 -4.57 18.57 5.58
CA PHE A 66 -5.00 18.11 4.25
C PHE A 66 -6.39 18.64 3.91
N GLN A 67 -6.48 19.36 2.80
CA GLN A 67 -7.68 20.07 2.37
C GLN A 67 -8.27 19.42 1.11
N PHE A 68 -9.42 18.82 1.23
CA PHE A 68 -10.19 18.22 0.14
C PHE A 68 -11.68 18.25 0.46
N SER A 69 -12.51 18.09 -0.55
CA SER A 69 -13.98 17.99 -0.45
C SER A 69 -14.46 16.59 -0.83
N LEU A 70 -15.76 16.36 -0.70
CA LEU A 70 -16.38 15.13 -1.19
C LEU A 70 -16.49 15.09 -2.74
N ASP A 71 -16.24 16.21 -3.41
CA ASP A 71 -16.19 16.31 -4.86
C ASP A 71 -14.76 16.14 -5.42
N THR A 72 -13.74 16.08 -4.55
CA THR A 72 -12.35 15.79 -4.98
C THR A 72 -12.31 14.44 -5.70
N PRO A 73 -11.72 14.36 -6.91
CA PRO A 73 -11.63 13.12 -7.67
C PRO A 73 -10.94 12.00 -6.87
N VAL A 74 -11.54 10.81 -6.87
CA VAL A 74 -11.00 9.62 -6.23
C VAL A 74 -10.80 8.52 -7.25
N THR A 75 -9.60 7.97 -7.36
CA THR A 75 -9.30 6.78 -8.15
C THR A 75 -9.00 5.61 -7.22
N ILE A 76 -9.60 4.45 -7.48
CA ILE A 76 -9.47 3.26 -6.64
C ILE A 76 -8.93 2.12 -7.49
N THR A 77 -7.84 1.50 -7.02
CA THR A 77 -7.16 0.44 -7.76
C THR A 77 -6.77 -0.74 -6.86
N GLU A 78 -6.39 -1.85 -7.48
CA GLU A 78 -5.86 -3.03 -6.79
C GLU A 78 -4.40 -2.83 -6.38
N SER A 79 -3.58 -2.27 -7.28
CA SER A 79 -2.14 -2.08 -7.11
C SER A 79 -1.78 -0.62 -6.91
N HIS A 80 -0.84 -0.35 -6.00
CA HIS A 80 -0.34 0.99 -5.74
C HIS A 80 0.42 1.58 -6.95
N LEU A 81 1.02 0.73 -7.78
CA LEU A 81 1.64 1.15 -9.05
C LEU A 81 0.71 2.01 -9.91
N HIS A 82 -0.60 1.78 -9.89
CA HIS A 82 -1.54 2.51 -10.74
C HIS A 82 -1.64 4.01 -10.39
N ALA A 83 -1.18 4.44 -9.22
CA ALA A 83 -1.08 5.85 -8.85
C ALA A 83 -0.14 6.63 -9.79
N ILE A 84 0.81 5.96 -10.45
CA ILE A 84 1.73 6.56 -11.42
C ILE A 84 1.00 7.22 -12.60
N ASN A 85 -0.20 6.77 -12.92
CA ASN A 85 -1.03 7.31 -14.01
C ASN A 85 -1.76 8.62 -13.63
N ILE A 86 -1.67 9.06 -12.37
CA ILE A 86 -2.28 10.29 -11.90
C ILE A 86 -1.21 11.39 -11.89
N PRO A 87 -1.29 12.39 -12.79
CA PRO A 87 -0.28 13.44 -12.86
C PRO A 87 -0.24 14.26 -11.57
N ALA A 88 0.93 14.30 -10.94
CA ALA A 88 1.15 15.07 -9.72
C ALA A 88 2.57 15.64 -9.66
N ASP A 89 2.67 16.88 -9.17
CA ASP A 89 3.95 17.53 -8.86
C ASP A 89 4.35 17.27 -7.41
N LYS A 90 3.37 16.98 -6.55
CA LYS A 90 3.54 16.66 -5.15
C LYS A 90 2.70 15.45 -4.75
N ILE A 91 3.31 14.50 -4.04
CA ILE A 91 2.68 13.24 -3.65
C ILE A 91 2.83 13.02 -2.15
N TYR A 92 1.73 12.78 -1.47
CA TYR A 92 1.70 12.27 -0.10
C TYR A 92 1.22 10.83 -0.15
N SER A 93 2.07 9.88 0.24
CA SER A 93 1.77 8.45 0.30
C SER A 93 1.62 8.00 1.74
N PHE A 94 0.45 7.49 2.09
CA PHE A 94 0.19 6.82 3.37
C PHE A 94 0.25 5.32 3.15
N ASP A 95 1.24 4.66 3.73
CA ASP A 95 1.62 3.31 3.37
C ASP A 95 2.28 2.57 4.53
N ALA A 96 2.25 1.26 4.53
CA ALA A 96 3.11 0.43 5.38
C ALA A 96 4.53 0.33 4.79
N HIS A 97 4.67 0.56 3.48
CA HIS A 97 5.92 0.48 2.71
C HIS A 97 6.38 1.87 2.24
N SER A 98 7.62 1.96 1.80
CA SER A 98 8.14 3.23 1.27
C SER A 98 7.84 3.42 -0.21
N ASP A 99 7.73 2.33 -0.98
CA ASP A 99 7.62 2.31 -2.44
C ASP A 99 8.74 3.11 -3.16
N LEU A 100 9.84 3.36 -2.47
CA LEU A 100 11.03 4.03 -3.00
C LEU A 100 12.05 3.04 -3.63
N GLY A 101 11.78 1.76 -3.53
CA GLY A 101 12.62 0.64 -3.94
C GLY A 101 12.64 -0.44 -2.88
N TYR A 102 13.07 -1.63 -3.25
CA TYR A 102 13.15 -2.76 -2.32
C TYR A 102 14.33 -2.62 -1.36
N HIS A 103 14.34 -3.37 -0.25
CA HIS A 103 15.45 -3.54 0.69
C HIS A 103 16.74 -4.12 0.06
N ILE A 104 16.89 -4.00 -1.24
CA ILE A 104 18.11 -4.36 -1.93
C ILE A 104 19.13 -3.29 -1.57
N GLU A 105 20.26 -3.68 -1.01
CA GLU A 105 21.39 -2.77 -0.84
C GLU A 105 21.87 -2.26 -2.20
N PHE A 106 21.33 -1.14 -2.62
CA PHE A 106 21.88 -0.41 -3.77
C PHE A 106 23.23 0.18 -3.35
N ASN A 107 24.28 -0.26 -4.01
CA ASN A 107 25.62 0.26 -3.74
C ASN A 107 25.89 1.61 -4.43
N ASN A 108 25.08 1.97 -5.41
CA ASN A 108 25.24 3.20 -6.18
C ASN A 108 23.94 3.56 -6.92
N LEU A 109 23.85 4.83 -7.32
CA LEU A 109 22.70 5.37 -8.07
C LEU A 109 22.40 4.60 -9.37
N LYS A 110 23.43 4.07 -10.05
CA LYS A 110 23.21 3.30 -11.30
C LYS A 110 22.38 2.04 -11.07
N GLN A 111 22.58 1.35 -9.96
CA GLN A 111 21.79 0.18 -9.60
C GLN A 111 20.33 0.56 -9.26
N LEU A 112 20.13 1.66 -8.54
CA LEU A 112 18.80 2.19 -8.27
C LEU A 112 18.08 2.57 -9.58
N LEU A 113 18.74 3.29 -10.49
CA LEU A 113 18.19 3.63 -11.80
C LEU A 113 17.86 2.39 -12.66
N ALA A 114 18.67 1.34 -12.55
CA ALA A 114 18.38 0.07 -13.24
C ALA A 114 17.14 -0.61 -12.68
N ALA A 115 16.91 -0.58 -11.35
CA ALA A 115 15.72 -1.12 -10.74
C ALA A 115 14.45 -0.38 -11.19
N TYR A 116 14.53 0.93 -11.45
CA TYR A 116 13.41 1.74 -11.95
C TYR A 116 13.11 1.56 -13.45
N GLN A 117 13.87 0.74 -14.17
CA GLN A 117 13.54 0.37 -15.55
C GLN A 117 12.34 -0.61 -15.62
N THR A 118 12.09 -1.34 -14.53
CA THR A 118 10.91 -2.20 -14.38
C THR A 118 10.12 -1.70 -13.20
N LEU A 119 9.04 -0.97 -13.47
CA LEU A 119 8.20 -0.39 -12.43
C LEU A 119 7.21 -1.41 -11.89
N ASP A 120 7.08 -1.42 -10.56
CA ASP A 120 6.11 -2.20 -9.83
C ASP A 120 5.59 -1.44 -8.58
N CYS A 121 4.80 -2.09 -7.73
CA CYS A 121 4.22 -1.46 -6.54
C CYS A 121 5.27 -0.99 -5.52
N GLY A 122 6.44 -1.60 -5.45
CA GLY A 122 7.46 -1.27 -4.45
C GLY A 122 8.48 -0.22 -4.89
N ASN A 123 8.42 0.29 -6.15
CA ASN A 123 9.42 1.26 -6.63
C ASN A 123 8.86 2.45 -7.42
N TRP A 124 7.56 2.49 -7.68
CA TRP A 124 6.92 3.52 -8.49
C TRP A 124 7.08 4.93 -7.91
N LEU A 125 7.06 5.06 -6.59
CA LEU A 125 7.13 6.34 -5.90
C LEU A 125 8.54 6.95 -5.97
N GLY A 126 9.57 6.11 -5.84
CA GLY A 126 10.96 6.51 -6.07
C GLY A 126 11.19 6.99 -7.50
N TYR A 127 10.58 6.32 -8.47
CA TYR A 127 10.61 6.77 -9.86
C TYR A 127 9.93 8.14 -10.05
N GLN A 128 8.80 8.41 -9.40
CA GLN A 128 8.14 9.72 -9.46
C GLN A 128 9.00 10.83 -8.84
N ALA A 129 9.64 10.55 -7.70
CA ALA A 129 10.58 11.48 -7.09
C ALA A 129 11.78 11.78 -8.02
N LEU A 130 12.33 10.75 -8.66
CA LEU A 130 13.40 10.91 -9.65
C LEU A 130 12.96 11.76 -10.86
N LYS A 131 11.68 11.72 -11.23
CA LYS A 131 11.09 12.57 -12.28
C LYS A 131 10.82 14.00 -11.84
N GLY A 132 11.09 14.32 -10.59
CA GLY A 132 10.99 15.67 -10.03
C GLY A 132 9.75 15.94 -9.20
N ALA A 133 8.91 14.92 -8.91
CA ALA A 133 7.82 15.06 -7.96
C ALA A 133 8.36 15.23 -6.53
N ASP A 134 7.77 16.13 -5.73
CA ASP A 134 8.01 16.25 -4.29
C ASP A 134 7.22 15.14 -3.57
N VAL A 135 7.93 14.14 -3.05
CA VAL A 135 7.34 12.95 -2.46
C VAL A 135 7.47 12.96 -0.94
N THR A 136 6.38 12.71 -0.25
CA THR A 136 6.36 12.47 1.18
C THR A 136 5.67 11.14 1.47
N VAL A 137 6.44 10.16 1.94
CA VAL A 137 5.92 8.92 2.48
C VAL A 137 5.57 9.13 3.96
N VAL A 138 4.38 8.74 4.35
CA VAL A 138 3.94 8.71 5.75
C VAL A 138 3.73 7.26 6.14
N TRP A 139 4.67 6.75 6.90
CA TRP A 139 4.62 5.35 7.33
C TRP A 139 3.51 5.07 8.32
N SER A 140 2.90 3.91 8.13
CA SER A 140 2.04 3.28 9.11
C SER A 140 2.77 3.08 10.45
N PRO A 141 2.08 3.20 11.59
CA PRO A 141 2.66 2.80 12.87
C PRO A 141 2.96 1.29 12.96
N ASN A 142 2.45 0.52 12.00
CA ASN A 142 2.62 -0.94 11.92
C ASN A 142 3.65 -1.36 10.86
N THR A 143 4.41 -0.43 10.28
CA THR A 143 5.47 -0.76 9.32
C THR A 143 6.56 -1.61 9.98
N ASN A 144 7.10 -2.57 9.24
CA ASN A 144 8.32 -3.29 9.57
C ASN A 144 9.54 -2.72 8.84
N GLU A 145 9.36 -1.70 8.01
CA GLU A 145 10.46 -1.06 7.31
C GLU A 145 11.33 -0.24 8.28
N ASP A 146 12.64 -0.29 8.08
CA ASP A 146 13.63 0.48 8.86
C ASP A 146 14.10 1.68 8.03
N HIS A 147 14.02 2.86 8.61
CA HIS A 147 14.46 4.11 8.00
C HIS A 147 15.91 4.04 7.49
N ASN A 148 16.78 3.35 8.22
CA ASN A 148 18.20 3.21 7.86
C ASN A 148 18.42 2.55 6.49
N HIS A 149 17.52 1.66 6.06
CA HIS A 149 17.59 1.04 4.73
C HIS A 149 17.39 2.03 3.58
N PHE A 150 16.70 3.15 3.85
CA PHE A 150 16.36 4.13 2.83
C PHE A 150 17.25 5.38 2.85
N GLU A 151 18.15 5.54 3.84
CA GLU A 151 19.03 6.71 3.94
C GLU A 151 19.79 6.98 2.63
N LYS A 152 20.43 5.96 2.07
CA LYS A 152 21.17 6.10 0.79
C LYS A 152 20.25 6.43 -0.38
N ILE A 153 19.05 5.86 -0.42
CA ILE A 153 18.06 6.14 -1.47
C ILE A 153 17.63 7.60 -1.37
N LEU A 154 17.36 8.09 -0.17
CA LEU A 154 16.96 9.48 0.09
C LEU A 154 18.08 10.48 -0.27
N GLU A 155 19.36 10.13 -0.07
CA GLU A 155 20.48 10.92 -0.54
C GLU A 155 20.50 11.07 -2.07
N TRP A 156 20.13 10.02 -2.81
CA TRP A 156 20.11 10.04 -4.27
C TRP A 156 18.82 10.63 -4.85
N ILE A 157 17.75 10.68 -4.07
CA ILE A 157 16.44 11.20 -4.45
C ILE A 157 16.04 12.29 -3.44
N PRO A 158 16.64 13.48 -3.48
CA PRO A 158 16.46 14.52 -2.46
C PRO A 158 15.02 15.08 -2.42
N ASN A 159 14.21 14.81 -3.44
CA ASN A 159 12.79 15.20 -3.49
C ASN A 159 11.89 14.23 -2.71
N ALA A 160 12.43 13.11 -2.20
CA ALA A 160 11.69 12.17 -1.36
C ALA A 160 12.03 12.36 0.12
N LYS A 161 11.04 12.18 0.96
CA LYS A 161 11.22 12.09 2.42
C LYS A 161 10.26 11.08 3.01
N ILE A 162 10.68 10.50 4.13
CA ILE A 162 9.89 9.56 4.92
C ILE A 162 9.57 10.21 6.26
N LEU A 163 8.31 10.16 6.66
CA LEU A 163 7.84 10.68 7.94
C LEU A 163 7.07 9.58 8.68
N HIS A 164 7.22 9.56 9.99
CA HIS A 164 6.27 8.84 10.83
C HIS A 164 4.98 9.67 10.99
N GLN A 165 3.85 8.99 11.16
CA GLN A 165 2.54 9.61 11.33
C GLN A 165 2.51 10.72 12.39
N ALA A 166 3.27 10.55 13.49
CA ALA A 166 3.36 11.52 14.57
C ALA A 166 4.08 12.82 14.17
N SER A 167 4.93 12.76 13.14
CA SER A 167 5.74 13.89 12.65
C SER A 167 5.00 14.77 11.65
N LEU A 168 3.76 14.45 11.27
CA LEU A 168 2.96 15.32 10.41
C LEU A 168 2.56 16.59 11.17
N ASP A 169 2.98 17.74 10.62
CA ASP A 169 2.53 19.06 11.06
C ASP A 169 1.09 19.37 10.58
N THR A 170 0.63 20.60 10.80
CA THR A 170 -0.72 21.04 10.44
C THR A 170 -0.73 22.05 9.29
N GLU A 171 0.36 22.14 8.53
CA GLU A 171 0.45 23.05 7.40
C GLU A 171 -0.61 22.75 6.34
N PRO A 172 -1.24 23.77 5.73
CA PRO A 172 -2.26 23.58 4.71
C PRO A 172 -1.74 22.80 3.48
N ARG A 173 -2.44 21.74 3.10
CA ARG A 173 -2.13 20.86 1.97
C ARG A 173 -3.36 20.68 1.10
N PRO A 174 -3.58 21.56 0.11
CA PRO A 174 -4.66 21.37 -0.84
C PRO A 174 -4.41 20.09 -1.67
N ILE A 175 -5.45 19.26 -1.79
CA ILE A 175 -5.41 17.99 -2.50
C ILE A 175 -6.28 18.07 -3.76
N ASP A 176 -5.67 17.82 -4.90
CA ASP A 176 -6.34 17.85 -6.20
C ASP A 176 -6.92 16.49 -6.59
N HIS A 177 -6.30 15.41 -6.11
CA HIS A 177 -6.72 14.03 -6.39
C HIS A 177 -6.42 13.09 -5.22
N ILE A 178 -7.31 12.14 -4.99
CA ILE A 178 -7.12 11.07 -4.01
C ILE A 178 -7.00 9.74 -4.75
N HIS A 179 -6.01 8.96 -4.42
CA HIS A 179 -5.86 7.59 -4.87
C HIS A 179 -5.98 6.64 -3.67
N LEU A 180 -6.76 5.57 -3.83
CA LEU A 180 -6.87 4.52 -2.82
C LEU A 180 -6.46 3.20 -3.46
N CYS A 181 -5.44 2.58 -2.92
CA CYS A 181 -5.01 1.25 -3.31
C CYS A 181 -5.55 0.21 -2.32
N ARG A 182 -6.14 -0.89 -2.84
CA ARG A 182 -6.55 -1.98 -1.98
C ARG A 182 -5.38 -2.84 -1.52
N SER A 183 -4.33 -2.93 -2.32
CA SER A 183 -3.14 -3.76 -2.06
C SER A 183 -3.49 -5.20 -1.67
N GLY A 184 -4.23 -5.86 -2.56
CA GLY A 184 -4.87 -7.14 -2.24
C GLY A 184 -3.91 -8.27 -1.89
N ALA A 185 -2.67 -8.19 -2.33
CA ALA A 185 -1.61 -9.12 -1.93
C ALA A 185 -1.24 -8.98 -0.45
N TRP A 186 -1.36 -7.77 0.11
CA TRP A 186 -0.97 -7.42 1.47
C TRP A 186 -2.16 -7.35 2.42
N THR A 187 -3.36 -7.11 1.90
CA THR A 187 -4.57 -6.90 2.70
C THR A 187 -5.57 -8.03 2.53
N PRO A 188 -6.09 -8.59 3.65
CA PRO A 188 -6.93 -9.77 3.60
C PRO A 188 -8.34 -9.46 3.06
N PRO A 189 -8.96 -10.41 2.29
CA PRO A 189 -10.27 -10.20 1.67
C PRO A 189 -11.42 -9.91 2.66
N TRP A 190 -11.34 -10.40 3.89
CA TRP A 190 -12.38 -10.11 4.90
C TRP A 190 -12.39 -8.66 5.39
N LEU A 191 -11.39 -7.85 5.01
CA LEU A 191 -11.35 -6.42 5.29
C LEU A 191 -11.93 -5.57 4.14
N ASP A 192 -12.23 -6.14 2.99
CA ASP A 192 -12.74 -5.40 1.83
C ASP A 192 -13.95 -4.52 2.16
N LYS A 193 -14.91 -5.00 2.96
CA LYS A 193 -16.06 -4.18 3.38
C LYS A 193 -15.66 -2.90 4.12
N LYS A 194 -14.54 -2.90 4.83
CA LYS A 194 -14.02 -1.71 5.51
C LYS A 194 -13.33 -0.79 4.51
N PHE A 195 -12.54 -1.35 3.59
CA PHE A 195 -11.93 -0.60 2.51
C PHE A 195 -12.98 0.17 1.69
N PHE A 196 -14.02 -0.52 1.21
CA PHE A 196 -15.10 0.12 0.42
C PHE A 196 -15.90 1.17 1.21
N ARG A 197 -15.92 1.10 2.53
CA ARG A 197 -16.53 2.14 3.36
C ARG A 197 -15.70 3.41 3.47
N LEU A 198 -14.38 3.33 3.27
CA LEU A 198 -13.48 4.47 3.40
C LEU A 198 -13.83 5.61 2.43
N PHE A 199 -14.36 5.28 1.27
CA PHE A 199 -14.65 6.26 0.21
C PHE A 199 -16.14 6.40 -0.16
N LYS A 200 -17.04 5.76 0.56
CA LYS A 200 -18.48 5.70 0.23
C LYS A 200 -19.17 7.07 0.12
N ASP A 201 -18.63 8.09 0.79
CA ASP A 201 -19.23 9.41 0.85
C ASP A 201 -18.70 10.36 -0.26
N PHE A 202 -17.64 9.99 -0.97
CA PHE A 202 -17.13 10.75 -2.11
C PHE A 202 -18.07 10.63 -3.32
N LYS A 203 -18.16 11.69 -4.13
CA LYS A 203 -19.10 11.78 -5.24
C LYS A 203 -18.47 11.49 -6.60
N ASN A 204 -17.18 11.79 -6.74
CA ASN A 204 -16.44 11.66 -8.01
C ASN A 204 -15.46 10.49 -7.92
N ILE A 205 -15.98 9.27 -8.06
CA ILE A 205 -15.22 8.03 -7.85
C ILE A 205 -15.03 7.31 -9.18
N ASN A 206 -13.77 7.02 -9.50
CA ASN A 206 -13.38 6.07 -10.52
C ASN A 206 -12.88 4.79 -9.84
N CYS A 207 -13.69 3.74 -9.83
CA CYS A 207 -13.38 2.46 -9.18
C CYS A 207 -13.44 1.32 -10.19
N ASN A 208 -12.33 0.60 -10.36
CA ASN A 208 -12.21 -0.52 -11.28
C ASN A 208 -12.09 -1.88 -10.60
N ILE A 209 -12.35 -1.93 -9.27
CA ILE A 209 -12.27 -3.16 -8.49
C ILE A 209 -13.58 -3.43 -7.75
N GLU A 210 -13.82 -4.70 -7.45
CA GLU A 210 -14.97 -5.17 -6.67
C GLU A 210 -14.53 -5.85 -5.37
N PRO A 211 -15.42 -5.95 -4.37
CA PRO A 211 -15.13 -6.74 -3.17
C PRO A 211 -14.80 -8.19 -3.51
N ARG A 212 -13.72 -8.70 -2.95
CA ARG A 212 -13.29 -10.08 -3.19
C ARG A 212 -14.26 -11.08 -2.56
N LYS A 213 -14.61 -12.12 -3.30
CA LYS A 213 -15.37 -13.26 -2.79
C LYS A 213 -14.37 -14.28 -2.25
N PHE A 214 -14.14 -14.25 -0.95
CA PHE A 214 -13.19 -15.13 -0.31
C PHE A 214 -13.85 -16.44 0.12
N HIS A 215 -13.47 -17.54 -0.53
CA HIS A 215 -13.89 -18.90 -0.21
C HIS A 215 -12.67 -19.82 -0.13
N ILE A 216 -12.56 -20.55 0.98
CA ILE A 216 -11.55 -21.61 1.10
C ILE A 216 -12.15 -22.88 0.47
N ASN A 217 -11.82 -23.14 -0.78
CA ASN A 217 -12.18 -24.40 -1.43
C ASN A 217 -11.13 -25.47 -1.12
N LYS A 218 -11.38 -26.26 -0.08
CA LYS A 218 -10.48 -27.34 0.36
C LYS A 218 -10.31 -28.48 -0.66
N ASN A 219 -11.17 -28.53 -1.68
CA ASN A 219 -11.13 -29.56 -2.72
C ASN A 219 -10.31 -29.16 -3.95
N ASN A 220 -9.78 -27.94 -4.00
CA ASN A 220 -8.91 -27.49 -5.06
C ASN A 220 -7.56 -28.23 -4.98
N ASP A 221 -7.10 -28.82 -6.08
CA ASP A 221 -5.86 -29.62 -6.12
C ASP A 221 -4.63 -28.77 -5.78
N PHE A 222 -4.62 -27.50 -6.17
CA PHE A 222 -3.59 -26.53 -5.77
C PHE A 222 -3.55 -26.36 -4.24
N MET A 223 -4.71 -26.31 -3.59
CA MET A 223 -4.81 -26.20 -2.13
C MET A 223 -4.30 -27.46 -1.42
N LYS A 224 -4.54 -28.63 -1.99
CA LYS A 224 -4.00 -29.93 -1.47
C LYS A 224 -2.48 -29.98 -1.59
N MET A 225 -1.92 -29.50 -2.72
CA MET A 225 -0.47 -29.42 -2.91
C MET A 225 0.17 -28.45 -1.91
N ALA A 226 -0.40 -27.25 -1.72
CA ALA A 226 0.10 -26.28 -0.76
C ALA A 226 0.05 -26.81 0.68
N GLN A 227 -1.03 -27.52 1.07
CA GLN A 227 -1.14 -28.16 2.38
C GLN A 227 -0.10 -29.26 2.59
N SER A 228 0.20 -30.06 1.57
CA SER A 228 1.22 -31.11 1.66
C SER A 228 2.62 -30.55 1.88
N GLN A 229 2.94 -29.41 1.25
CA GLN A 229 4.22 -28.72 1.44
C GLN A 229 4.36 -28.10 2.85
N VAL A 230 3.31 -27.47 3.35
CA VAL A 230 3.31 -26.89 4.72
C VAL A 230 3.41 -27.98 5.79
N SER A 231 2.85 -29.17 5.54
CA SER A 231 2.93 -30.31 6.47
C SER A 231 4.31 -30.98 6.48
N ALA A 232 5.07 -30.86 5.38
CA ALA A 232 6.41 -31.41 5.25
C ALA A 232 7.52 -30.52 5.89
N THR A 233 7.19 -29.28 6.25
CA THR A 233 8.12 -28.30 6.86
C THR A 233 7.93 -28.14 8.39
N LYS A 234 7.01 -28.86 8.97
CA LYS A 234 6.80 -29.00 10.43
C LYS A 234 7.42 -30.30 10.94
#